data_631df5b80e34a5939c2a78e5bbc043c8
#
_entry.id   631df5b80e34a5939c2a78e5bbc043c8
#
_cell.length_a   1.000
_cell.length_b   1.000
_cell.length_c   1.000
_cell.angle_alpha   90.00
_cell.angle_beta   90.00
_cell.angle_gamma   90.00
#
_symmetry.space_group_name_H-M   'P 1'
#
loop_
_entity.id
_entity.type
_entity.pdbx_description
1 polymer ?
#
loop_
_entity_poly.entity_id
_entity_poly.type
_entity_poly.pdbx_seq_one_letter_code
_entity_poly.pdbx_strand_id
1 'polypeptide(L)'
;FESVTAVDSINLTIQSGTYCCLLGPSGCGKSTTLRLIAGHETPTSGDILISNKNVTVRPPAKRGTAMMFQNYALFPHLNCLENVAFSLKMAGHKKAERNERAMAMLSLVEMQDLKNRLPSQLSGGQQQRVALARALVGNPDVLLLDEPLSALDPFLRKQMRAELKQLQ
;
A
#
# COMPACT_ATOMS: atom_id res chain seq x y z
N PHE A 1 -11.70 13.75 -14.66
CA PHE A 1 -10.95 13.97 -15.92
C PHE A 1 -11.96 14.40 -16.95
N GLU A 2 -12.05 15.69 -17.24
CA GLU A 2 -13.17 16.42 -17.87
C GLU A 2 -13.81 15.85 -19.16
N SER A 3 -13.16 14.92 -19.87
CA SER A 3 -13.73 14.27 -21.06
C SER A 3 -13.16 12.87 -21.35
N VAL A 4 -12.32 12.32 -20.47
CA VAL A 4 -11.67 11.03 -20.70
C VAL A 4 -12.19 9.98 -19.73
N THR A 5 -12.78 8.90 -20.24
CA THR A 5 -13.13 7.73 -19.44
C THR A 5 -11.85 6.97 -19.08
N ALA A 6 -11.46 7.00 -17.82
CA ALA A 6 -10.23 6.35 -17.34
C ALA A 6 -10.44 4.85 -17.07
N VAL A 7 -11.65 4.47 -16.67
CA VAL A 7 -12.07 3.08 -16.40
C VAL A 7 -13.49 2.95 -16.87
N ASP A 8 -13.77 2.00 -17.78
CA ASP A 8 -15.09 1.80 -18.37
C ASP A 8 -15.66 0.44 -18.00
N SER A 9 -16.82 0.44 -17.33
CA SER A 9 -17.72 -0.70 -17.10
C SER A 9 -17.04 -1.99 -16.62
N ILE A 10 -16.09 -1.87 -15.67
CA ILE A 10 -15.40 -3.03 -15.11
C ILE A 10 -16.28 -3.76 -14.10
N ASN A 11 -16.50 -5.07 -14.32
CA ASN A 11 -17.06 -5.99 -13.34
C ASN A 11 -15.99 -7.01 -12.96
N LEU A 12 -15.45 -6.91 -11.75
CA LEU A 12 -14.33 -7.73 -11.27
C LEU A 12 -14.64 -8.28 -9.87
N THR A 13 -14.53 -9.59 -9.72
CA THR A 13 -14.62 -10.25 -8.42
C THR A 13 -13.27 -10.89 -8.09
N ILE A 14 -12.69 -10.52 -6.96
CA ILE A 14 -11.43 -11.08 -6.44
C ILE A 14 -11.75 -11.83 -5.16
N GLN A 15 -11.38 -13.10 -5.10
CA GLN A 15 -11.60 -13.93 -3.91
C GLN A 15 -10.64 -13.54 -2.79
N SER A 16 -11.07 -13.72 -1.53
CA SER A 16 -10.20 -13.51 -0.37
C SER A 16 -9.00 -14.45 -0.42
N GLY A 17 -7.84 -13.97 0.05
CA GLY A 17 -6.60 -14.73 0.05
C GLY A 17 -6.00 -14.94 -1.35
N THR A 18 -6.42 -14.18 -2.37
CA THR A 18 -5.85 -14.29 -3.73
C THR A 18 -4.93 -13.11 -4.06
N TYR A 19 -3.90 -13.40 -4.87
CA TYR A 19 -3.05 -12.40 -5.47
C TYR A 19 -3.57 -12.06 -6.87
N CYS A 20 -4.00 -10.82 -7.06
CA CYS A 20 -4.51 -10.32 -8.35
C CYS A 20 -3.51 -9.35 -8.98
N CYS A 21 -3.15 -9.55 -10.24
CA CYS A 21 -2.26 -8.66 -10.97
C CYS A 21 -2.99 -7.99 -12.14
N LEU A 22 -3.01 -6.66 -12.14
CA LEU A 22 -3.53 -5.87 -13.25
C LEU A 22 -2.44 -5.67 -14.30
N LEU A 23 -2.62 -6.23 -15.49
CA LEU A 23 -1.69 -6.12 -16.61
C LEU A 23 -2.26 -5.21 -17.69
N GLY A 24 -1.38 -4.45 -18.34
CA GLY A 24 -1.75 -3.58 -19.45
C GLY A 24 -0.72 -2.47 -19.68
N PRO A 25 -0.79 -1.77 -20.82
CA PRO A 25 0.12 -0.67 -21.15
C PRO A 25 -0.04 0.52 -20.19
N SER A 26 0.90 1.48 -20.26
CA SER A 26 0.78 2.74 -19.54
C SER A 26 -0.50 3.48 -19.97
N GLY A 27 -1.20 4.09 -19.02
CA GLY A 27 -2.44 4.83 -19.29
C GLY A 27 -3.71 3.99 -19.43
N CYS A 28 -3.68 2.66 -19.31
CA CYS A 28 -4.87 1.81 -19.43
C CYS A 28 -5.77 1.76 -18.15
N GLY A 29 -5.57 2.65 -17.19
CA GLY A 29 -6.45 2.76 -16.02
C GLY A 29 -6.06 1.94 -14.77
N LYS A 30 -4.91 1.22 -14.74
CA LYS A 30 -4.49 0.40 -13.58
C LYS A 30 -4.42 1.21 -12.28
N SER A 31 -3.63 2.27 -12.27
CA SER A 31 -3.48 3.14 -11.08
C SER A 31 -4.80 3.81 -10.70
N THR A 32 -5.63 4.18 -11.69
CA THR A 32 -6.97 4.73 -11.44
C THR A 32 -7.87 3.70 -10.77
N THR A 33 -7.86 2.45 -11.23
CA THR A 33 -8.61 1.35 -10.60
C THR A 33 -8.17 1.12 -9.16
N LEU A 34 -6.85 1.09 -8.89
CA LEU A 34 -6.34 0.96 -7.53
C LEU A 34 -6.77 2.15 -6.64
N ARG A 35 -6.73 3.37 -7.16
CA ARG A 35 -7.18 4.57 -6.44
C ARG A 35 -8.67 4.58 -6.16
N LEU A 36 -9.50 4.10 -7.09
CA LEU A 36 -10.94 3.90 -6.89
C LEU A 36 -11.20 2.92 -5.74
N ILE A 37 -10.52 1.77 -5.72
CA ILE A 37 -10.64 0.77 -4.64
C ILE A 37 -10.17 1.37 -3.31
N ALA A 38 -9.04 2.09 -3.30
CA ALA A 38 -8.50 2.74 -2.10
C ALA A 38 -9.38 3.90 -1.59
N GLY A 39 -10.22 4.49 -2.43
CA GLY A 39 -11.08 5.64 -2.11
C GLY A 39 -10.40 7.00 -2.27
N HIS A 40 -9.30 7.06 -3.00
CA HIS A 40 -8.66 8.31 -3.40
C HIS A 40 -9.35 8.96 -4.61
N GLU A 41 -10.14 8.18 -5.35
CA GLU A 41 -11.01 8.62 -6.43
C GLU A 41 -12.44 8.08 -6.19
N THR A 42 -13.44 8.79 -6.69
CA THR A 42 -14.84 8.37 -6.59
C THR A 42 -15.32 7.89 -7.97
N PRO A 43 -15.90 6.69 -8.09
CA PRO A 43 -16.45 6.22 -9.35
C PRO A 43 -17.64 7.08 -9.77
N THR A 44 -17.79 7.31 -11.07
CA THR A 44 -18.95 8.03 -11.65
C THR A 44 -20.24 7.22 -11.50
N SER A 45 -20.14 5.89 -11.57
CA SER A 45 -21.25 4.95 -11.38
C SER A 45 -20.71 3.59 -10.91
N GLY A 46 -21.61 2.73 -10.40
CA GLY A 46 -21.26 1.40 -9.89
C GLY A 46 -20.82 1.40 -8.43
N ASP A 47 -20.53 0.22 -7.93
CA ASP A 47 -20.24 -0.02 -6.53
C ASP A 47 -18.89 -0.72 -6.32
N ILE A 48 -18.23 -0.39 -5.20
CA ILE A 48 -17.02 -1.05 -4.73
C ILE A 48 -17.37 -1.77 -3.43
N LEU A 49 -17.20 -3.10 -3.43
CA LEU A 49 -17.45 -3.93 -2.27
C LEU A 49 -16.14 -4.52 -1.75
N ILE A 50 -15.90 -4.42 -0.44
CA ILE A 50 -14.79 -5.08 0.27
C ILE A 50 -15.40 -5.91 1.39
N SER A 51 -15.09 -7.21 1.44
CA SER A 51 -15.67 -8.14 2.41
C SER A 51 -17.22 -8.06 2.45
N ASN A 52 -17.86 -8.02 1.27
CA ASN A 52 -19.31 -7.87 1.06
C ASN A 52 -19.93 -6.57 1.62
N LYS A 53 -19.12 -5.58 1.97
CA LYS A 53 -19.59 -4.27 2.42
C LYS A 53 -19.38 -3.23 1.32
N ASN A 54 -20.42 -2.47 0.99
CA ASN A 54 -20.27 -1.35 0.08
C ASN A 54 -19.43 -0.24 0.73
N VAL A 55 -18.30 0.08 0.09
CA VAL A 55 -17.35 1.09 0.54
C VAL A 55 -17.22 2.27 -0.42
N THR A 56 -18.05 2.32 -1.45
CA THR A 56 -17.98 3.29 -2.56
C THR A 56 -17.85 4.74 -2.09
N VAL A 57 -18.67 5.14 -1.11
CA VAL A 57 -18.68 6.50 -0.56
C VAL A 57 -17.86 6.65 0.73
N ARG A 58 -17.19 5.59 1.18
CA ARG A 58 -16.37 5.65 2.39
C ARG A 58 -15.01 6.31 2.10
N PRO A 59 -14.51 7.16 2.99
CA PRO A 59 -13.16 7.72 2.86
C PRO A 59 -12.10 6.62 2.99
N PRO A 60 -10.89 6.81 2.43
CA PRO A 60 -9.81 5.81 2.42
C PRO A 60 -9.54 5.17 3.80
N ALA A 61 -9.46 5.98 4.85
CA ALA A 61 -9.20 5.51 6.21
C ALA A 61 -10.25 4.55 6.80
N LYS A 62 -11.43 4.42 6.17
CA LYS A 62 -12.55 3.57 6.64
C LYS A 62 -12.87 2.40 5.69
N ARG A 63 -12.01 2.14 4.70
CA ARG A 63 -12.21 1.06 3.71
C ARG A 63 -11.54 -0.26 4.09
N GLY A 64 -10.64 -0.27 5.08
CA GLY A 64 -9.81 -1.44 5.39
C GLY A 64 -8.73 -1.71 4.34
N THR A 65 -8.41 -0.71 3.50
CA THR A 65 -7.38 -0.82 2.46
C THR A 65 -6.10 -0.14 2.89
N ALA A 66 -4.96 -0.66 2.43
CA ALA A 66 -3.70 0.06 2.43
C ALA A 66 -3.16 0.15 1.00
N MET A 67 -2.63 1.32 0.63
CA MET A 67 -2.07 1.55 -0.69
C MET A 67 -0.60 1.94 -0.60
N MET A 68 0.22 1.27 -1.40
CA MET A 68 1.59 1.64 -1.67
C MET A 68 1.67 2.30 -3.03
N PHE A 69 2.08 3.58 -3.05
CA PHE A 69 2.22 4.37 -4.27
C PHE A 69 3.56 4.09 -4.95
N GLN A 70 3.64 4.33 -6.25
CA GLN A 70 4.84 4.16 -7.06
C GLN A 70 6.07 4.91 -6.52
N ASN A 71 5.90 6.09 -5.95
CA ASN A 71 6.95 6.92 -5.35
C ASN A 71 7.16 6.66 -3.84
N TYR A 72 6.63 5.53 -3.32
CA TYR A 72 6.66 5.12 -1.91
C TYR A 72 5.99 6.09 -0.93
N ALA A 73 5.88 7.37 -1.25
CA ALA A 73 5.24 8.44 -0.48
C ALA A 73 5.62 8.44 1.02
N LEU A 74 6.89 8.16 1.36
CA LEU A 74 7.38 8.23 2.73
C LEU A 74 7.38 9.69 3.20
N PHE A 75 7.06 9.90 4.47
CA PHE A 75 7.15 11.21 5.11
C PHE A 75 8.61 11.59 5.32
N PRO A 76 9.16 12.61 4.64
CA PRO A 76 10.59 12.90 4.62
C PRO A 76 11.14 13.38 5.98
N HIS A 77 10.29 13.92 6.83
CA HIS A 77 10.62 14.43 8.15
C HIS A 77 10.46 13.40 9.28
N LEU A 78 10.00 12.18 8.98
CA LEU A 78 9.84 11.07 9.91
C LEU A 78 10.89 10.00 9.63
N ASN A 79 11.43 9.38 10.68
CA ASN A 79 12.30 8.22 10.52
C ASN A 79 11.53 6.96 10.11
N CYS A 80 12.23 5.83 9.89
CA CYS A 80 11.60 4.58 9.47
C CYS A 80 10.52 4.11 10.45
N LEU A 81 10.84 4.09 11.76
CA LEU A 81 9.90 3.67 12.80
C LEU A 81 8.64 4.55 12.82
N GLU A 82 8.82 5.85 12.75
CA GLU A 82 7.73 6.82 12.75
C GLU A 82 6.89 6.75 11.49
N ASN A 83 7.52 6.53 10.32
CA ASN A 83 6.81 6.30 9.07
C ASN A 83 5.88 5.08 9.18
N VAL A 84 6.39 3.96 9.68
CA VAL A 84 5.59 2.73 9.84
C VAL A 84 4.51 2.92 10.91
N ALA A 85 4.83 3.54 12.06
CA ALA A 85 3.89 3.77 13.15
C ALA A 85 2.81 4.82 12.84
N PHE A 86 2.91 5.56 11.72
CA PHE A 86 2.06 6.72 11.45
C PHE A 86 0.57 6.39 11.39
N SER A 87 0.18 5.35 10.67
CA SER A 87 -1.23 4.94 10.55
C SER A 87 -1.83 4.58 11.91
N LEU A 88 -1.07 3.87 12.76
CA LEU A 88 -1.48 3.52 14.11
C LEU A 88 -1.60 4.76 15.01
N LYS A 89 -0.73 5.76 14.83
CA LYS A 89 -0.83 7.06 15.51
C LYS A 89 -2.14 7.76 15.16
N MET A 90 -2.51 7.79 13.87
CA MET A 90 -3.75 8.40 13.41
C MET A 90 -5.00 7.62 13.89
N ALA A 91 -4.88 6.31 14.08
CA ALA A 91 -5.92 5.46 14.67
C ALA A 91 -6.03 5.58 16.21
N GLY A 92 -5.17 6.38 16.88
CA GLY A 92 -5.24 6.65 18.32
C GLY A 92 -4.51 5.63 19.21
N HIS A 93 -3.72 4.71 18.64
CA HIS A 93 -2.95 3.74 19.43
C HIS A 93 -1.90 4.42 20.33
N LYS A 94 -1.69 3.87 21.53
CA LYS A 94 -0.67 4.34 22.49
C LYS A 94 0.74 4.22 21.91
N LYS A 95 1.65 5.12 22.31
CA LYS A 95 3.02 5.19 21.79
C LYS A 95 3.79 3.87 21.93
N ALA A 96 3.67 3.18 23.07
CA ALA A 96 4.36 1.91 23.30
C ALA A 96 3.87 0.84 22.30
N GLU A 97 2.56 0.63 22.22
CA GLU A 97 1.93 -0.36 21.32
C GLU A 97 2.25 -0.11 19.85
N ARG A 98 2.08 1.14 19.36
CA ARG A 98 2.36 1.43 17.94
C ARG A 98 3.84 1.25 17.58
N ASN A 99 4.77 1.57 18.52
CA ASN A 99 6.19 1.38 18.28
C ASN A 99 6.57 -0.10 18.26
N GLU A 100 6.00 -0.91 19.16
CA GLU A 100 6.18 -2.37 19.17
C GLU A 100 5.69 -2.99 17.85
N ARG A 101 4.48 -2.68 17.42
CA ARG A 101 3.94 -3.18 16.13
C ARG A 101 4.76 -2.69 14.93
N ALA A 102 5.19 -1.42 14.94
CA ALA A 102 6.03 -0.88 13.88
C ALA A 102 7.41 -1.57 13.84
N MET A 103 8.00 -1.88 15.00
CA MET A 103 9.25 -2.64 15.07
C MET A 103 9.09 -4.06 14.54
N ALA A 104 8.01 -4.76 14.87
CA ALA A 104 7.72 -6.08 14.33
C ALA A 104 7.63 -6.05 12.78
N MET A 105 6.97 -5.03 12.21
CA MET A 105 6.89 -4.86 10.77
C MET A 105 8.25 -4.50 10.13
N LEU A 106 9.06 -3.66 10.78
CA LEU A 106 10.43 -3.36 10.30
C LEU A 106 11.32 -4.61 10.34
N SER A 107 11.18 -5.46 11.36
CA SER A 107 11.90 -6.74 11.43
C SER A 107 11.49 -7.69 10.32
N LEU A 108 10.19 -7.75 9.98
CA LEU A 108 9.65 -8.57 8.89
C LEU A 108 10.27 -8.22 7.54
N VAL A 109 10.58 -6.93 7.30
CA VAL A 109 11.20 -6.44 6.07
C VAL A 109 12.71 -6.20 6.20
N GLU A 110 13.36 -6.73 7.24
CA GLU A 110 14.81 -6.62 7.50
C GLU A 110 15.32 -5.16 7.60
N MET A 111 14.54 -4.29 8.21
CA MET A 111 14.84 -2.85 8.35
C MET A 111 14.98 -2.38 9.80
N GLN A 112 14.99 -3.30 10.78
CA GLN A 112 15.04 -3.00 12.22
C GLN A 112 16.26 -2.16 12.63
N ASP A 113 17.42 -2.41 12.03
CA ASP A 113 18.67 -1.71 12.34
C ASP A 113 18.70 -0.27 11.80
N LEU A 114 17.82 0.03 10.83
CA LEU A 114 17.69 1.33 10.19
C LEU A 114 16.51 2.14 10.71
N LYS A 115 15.87 1.72 11.81
CA LYS A 115 14.65 2.32 12.36
C LYS A 115 14.71 3.84 12.59
N ASN A 116 15.89 4.38 12.89
CA ASN A 116 16.08 5.80 13.18
C ASN A 116 16.50 6.62 11.95
N ARG A 117 16.73 6.00 10.79
CA ARG A 117 17.10 6.72 9.57
C ARG A 117 15.92 7.43 8.93
N LEU A 118 16.21 8.60 8.35
CA LEU A 118 15.27 9.34 7.51
C LEU A 118 15.22 8.73 6.10
N PRO A 119 14.14 8.91 5.34
CA PRO A 119 14.03 8.44 3.96
C PRO A 119 15.20 8.84 3.07
N SER A 120 15.72 10.06 3.21
CA SER A 120 16.88 10.57 2.46
C SER A 120 18.19 9.80 2.71
N GLN A 121 18.25 9.02 3.77
CA GLN A 121 19.42 8.20 4.15
C GLN A 121 19.29 6.74 3.71
N LEU A 122 18.24 6.42 2.95
CA LEU A 122 17.90 5.07 2.52
C LEU A 122 18.06 4.92 1.01
N SER A 123 18.49 3.73 0.56
CA SER A 123 18.40 3.36 -0.85
C SER A 123 16.94 3.22 -1.29
N GLY A 124 16.66 3.25 -2.61
CA GLY A 124 15.31 3.07 -3.13
C GLY A 124 14.65 1.76 -2.67
N GLY A 125 15.39 0.64 -2.65
CA GLY A 125 14.90 -0.64 -2.14
C GLY A 125 14.60 -0.61 -0.63
N GLN A 126 15.42 0.10 0.17
CA GLN A 126 15.17 0.28 1.60
C GLN A 126 13.93 1.15 1.84
N GLN A 127 13.74 2.23 1.08
CA GLN A 127 12.53 3.06 1.14
C GLN A 127 11.28 2.23 0.80
N GLN A 128 11.37 1.37 -0.21
CA GLN A 128 10.30 0.47 -0.60
C GLN A 128 9.91 -0.48 0.52
N ARG A 129 10.88 -1.13 1.19
CA ARG A 129 10.64 -2.02 2.33
C ARG A 129 9.95 -1.28 3.49
N VAL A 130 10.38 -0.07 3.80
CA VAL A 130 9.72 0.77 4.83
C VAL A 130 8.29 1.13 4.41
N ALA A 131 8.04 1.45 3.15
CA ALA A 131 6.70 1.73 2.64
C ALA A 131 5.78 0.50 2.71
N LEU A 132 6.32 -0.70 2.42
CA LEU A 132 5.60 -1.96 2.57
C LEU A 132 5.25 -2.23 4.04
N ALA A 133 6.22 -2.10 4.96
CA ALA A 133 5.98 -2.24 6.40
C ALA A 133 4.89 -1.26 6.89
N ARG A 134 4.91 0.00 6.41
CA ARG A 134 3.89 1.02 6.72
C ARG A 134 2.50 0.61 6.22
N ALA A 135 2.41 0.02 5.04
CA ALA A 135 1.14 -0.45 4.50
C ALA A 135 0.57 -1.63 5.29
N LEU A 136 1.43 -2.53 5.76
CA LEU A 136 1.04 -3.76 6.46
C LEU A 136 0.71 -3.55 7.95
N VAL A 137 1.30 -2.56 8.62
CA VAL A 137 1.20 -2.39 10.09
C VAL A 137 -0.23 -2.24 10.61
N GLY A 138 -1.14 -1.73 9.75
CA GLY A 138 -2.57 -1.59 10.03
C GLY A 138 -3.37 -2.88 9.90
N ASN A 139 -2.77 -3.98 9.44
CA ASN A 139 -3.44 -5.23 9.10
C ASN A 139 -4.64 -5.01 8.16
N PRO A 140 -4.41 -4.52 6.93
CA PRO A 140 -5.48 -4.21 5.99
C PRO A 140 -6.17 -5.46 5.44
N ASP A 141 -7.48 -5.35 5.15
CA ASP A 141 -8.24 -6.39 4.44
C ASP A 141 -7.78 -6.53 2.98
N VAL A 142 -7.31 -5.43 2.36
CA VAL A 142 -6.81 -5.38 0.98
C VAL A 142 -5.55 -4.54 0.90
N LEU A 143 -4.47 -5.13 0.39
CA LEU A 143 -3.22 -4.44 0.07
C LEU A 143 -3.19 -4.09 -1.43
N LEU A 144 -3.09 -2.82 -1.74
CA LEU A 144 -3.04 -2.27 -3.11
C LEU A 144 -1.62 -1.80 -3.42
N LEU A 145 -1.03 -2.34 -4.47
CA LEU A 145 0.36 -2.07 -4.85
C LEU A 145 0.39 -1.47 -6.27
N ASP A 146 0.76 -0.19 -6.38
CA ASP A 146 0.89 0.51 -7.66
C ASP A 146 2.34 0.48 -8.12
N GLU A 147 2.66 -0.43 -9.05
CA GLU A 147 4.00 -0.68 -9.59
C GLU A 147 5.10 -0.87 -8.52
N PRO A 148 4.86 -1.72 -7.50
CA PRO A 148 5.72 -1.78 -6.30
C PRO A 148 7.16 -2.20 -6.58
N LEU A 149 7.47 -2.71 -7.77
CA LEU A 149 8.77 -3.28 -8.10
C LEU A 149 9.44 -2.58 -9.31
N SER A 150 8.86 -1.49 -9.83
CA SER A 150 9.33 -0.83 -11.06
C SER A 150 10.72 -0.21 -10.91
N ALA A 151 11.04 0.34 -9.73
CA ALA A 151 12.31 1.02 -9.44
C ALA A 151 13.43 0.09 -8.93
N LEU A 152 13.18 -1.22 -8.83
CA LEU A 152 14.15 -2.18 -8.32
C LEU A 152 14.95 -2.84 -9.44
N ASP A 153 16.22 -3.15 -9.15
CA ASP A 153 17.03 -4.02 -9.97
C ASP A 153 16.47 -5.46 -10.04
N PRO A 154 16.85 -6.26 -11.05
CA PRO A 154 16.27 -7.58 -11.27
C PRO A 154 16.43 -8.55 -10.09
N PHE A 155 17.56 -8.49 -9.36
CA PHE A 155 17.83 -9.39 -8.23
C PHE A 155 16.91 -9.05 -7.05
N LEU A 156 16.86 -7.79 -6.66
CA LEU A 156 16.02 -7.30 -5.56
C LEU A 156 14.52 -7.48 -5.88
N ARG A 157 14.13 -7.31 -7.16
CA ARG A 157 12.76 -7.57 -7.62
C ARG A 157 12.35 -9.02 -7.40
N LYS A 158 13.25 -9.99 -7.66
CA LYS A 158 12.99 -11.42 -7.45
C LYS A 158 12.81 -11.72 -5.96
N GLN A 159 13.66 -11.15 -5.10
CA GLN A 159 13.58 -11.30 -3.65
C GLN A 159 12.26 -10.73 -3.11
N MET A 160 11.90 -9.50 -3.48
CA MET A 160 10.67 -8.86 -3.03
C MET A 160 9.40 -9.60 -3.48
N ARG A 161 9.40 -10.22 -4.67
CA ARG A 161 8.28 -11.07 -5.10
C ARG A 161 8.10 -12.28 -4.18
N ALA A 162 9.21 -12.90 -3.73
CA ALA A 162 9.15 -14.03 -2.81
C ALA A 162 8.61 -13.60 -1.44
N GLU A 163 9.09 -12.45 -0.91
CA GLU A 163 8.62 -11.88 0.35
C GLU A 163 7.12 -11.54 0.32
N LEU A 164 6.65 -10.86 -0.75
CA LEU A 164 5.21 -10.54 -0.92
C LEU A 164 4.35 -11.81 -0.97
N LYS A 165 4.85 -12.88 -1.58
CA LYS A 165 4.14 -14.17 -1.63
C LYS A 165 4.06 -14.87 -0.27
N GLN A 166 5.06 -14.69 0.60
CA GLN A 166 5.05 -15.24 1.97
C GLN A 166 4.13 -14.48 2.93
N LEU A 167 3.78 -13.23 2.60
CA LEU A 167 2.86 -12.41 3.41
C LEU A 167 1.39 -12.73 3.16
N GLN A 168 1.08 -13.62 2.24
CA GLN A 168 -0.25 -14.10 1.90
C GLN A 168 -0.65 -15.31 2.75
#